data_51e2bc23e44adda853883b77ce37b7e9
#
_entry.id   51e2bc23e44adda853883b77ce37b7e9
#
_cell.length_a   1.000
_cell.length_b   1.000
_cell.length_c   1.000
_cell.angle_alpha   90.00
_cell.angle_beta   90.00
_cell.angle_gamma   90.00
#
_symmetry.space_group_name_H-M   'P 1'
#
loop_
_entity.id
_entity.type
_entity.pdbx_description
1 polymer ?
#
loop_
_entity_poly.entity_id
_entity_poly.type
_entity_poly.pdbx_seq_one_letter_code
_entity_poly.pdbx_strand_id
1 'polypeptide(L)'
;MQEFFRINKISLKRFDVKTGKFIVNIAYETAAPEPTERVVGVAEAFGLGLDKWEKFVVYDNVELKIGPTDIVYITGDSGSGKSVLLKALEKDIREEMKQTCINIADIERQIVRDKPLVETVGKTLEEALELLSRVGLNDAFLFLRTYDRLSDGQKYRYKIAKMIESGAQFWILDEFAATLDRDTAKIVAYNLQKLARQQGKAVLAATAHTDLFEDLNPSVHIHKRFGKEITVNYYPNMPAKQCSLVKEMRIEEGTVEDWRRLAHFHYRSHRVPSPRKIFRLVRGDELCGVIVYSYPAPATFGRKLVLPKMPWKELNEKLSVISRVVVHPKYRTIGLGEKLVRETLPLAGTPYVEMLAVMAKYNPFAEKAGMQKITEQPPPKEAVKIAETLRKLGFNIHLLGSQKYVLNKLKTLNSEQVQAIKDAFAKNSHTRFMKHFDKLPFGRKTAYAEKVQKASLEKIAQLIKVCSFLLQTKVYLFWEMKIGLN
;
A
#
# COMPACT_ATOMS: atom_id res chain seq x y z
N MET A 1 36.42 8.58 22.64
CA MET A 1 36.69 9.60 21.61
C MET A 1 36.09 10.89 22.15
N GLN A 2 36.96 11.83 22.62
CA GLN A 2 36.50 13.18 23.00
C GLN A 2 36.01 13.85 21.73
N GLU A 3 34.79 14.39 21.77
CA GLU A 3 34.22 15.16 20.64
C GLU A 3 35.04 16.44 20.48
N PHE A 4 35.78 16.54 19.39
CA PHE A 4 36.62 17.72 19.04
C PHE A 4 35.77 18.94 18.60
N PHE A 5 34.44 18.83 18.59
CA PHE A 5 33.55 19.94 18.24
C PHE A 5 32.56 20.21 19.38
N ARG A 6 32.74 21.28 20.13
CA ARG A 6 31.71 21.82 21.02
C ARG A 6 30.72 22.63 20.17
N ILE A 7 29.51 22.11 19.99
CA ILE A 7 28.41 22.81 19.36
C ILE A 7 27.76 23.70 20.43
N ASN A 8 28.10 24.98 20.49
CA ASN A 8 27.35 25.92 21.30
C ASN A 8 26.19 26.44 20.48
N LYS A 9 24.99 25.93 20.75
CA LYS A 9 23.75 26.42 20.15
C LYS A 9 23.30 27.67 20.89
N ILE A 10 23.55 28.83 20.33
CA ILE A 10 23.00 30.09 20.82
C ILE A 10 21.59 30.21 20.25
N SER A 11 20.57 30.04 21.07
CA SER A 11 19.19 30.19 20.68
C SER A 11 18.50 31.22 21.57
N LEU A 12 18.16 32.33 20.98
CA LEU A 12 17.21 33.31 21.54
C LEU A 12 15.82 32.90 21.00
N LYS A 13 14.78 32.89 21.83
CA LYS A 13 13.37 32.52 21.52
C LYS A 13 13.18 31.68 20.25
N ARG A 14 12.76 30.43 20.44
CA ARG A 14 12.63 29.43 19.36
C ARG A 14 11.24 29.43 18.70
N PHE A 15 10.20 29.70 19.48
CA PHE A 15 8.82 29.75 19.00
C PHE A 15 8.09 30.94 19.63
N ASP A 16 7.52 31.78 18.80
CA ASP A 16 6.71 32.89 19.26
C ASP A 16 5.22 32.48 19.24
N VAL A 17 4.66 32.26 20.43
CA VAL A 17 3.26 31.83 20.61
C VAL A 17 2.28 32.87 20.06
N LYS A 18 2.62 34.18 20.06
CA LYS A 18 1.71 35.22 19.57
C LYS A 18 1.60 35.22 18.05
N THR A 19 2.71 35.01 17.36
CA THR A 19 2.75 35.01 15.87
C THR A 19 2.66 33.64 15.27
N GLY A 20 2.84 32.56 16.05
CA GLY A 20 2.89 31.19 15.60
C GLY A 20 4.12 30.89 14.72
N LYS A 21 5.19 31.64 14.86
CA LYS A 21 6.41 31.52 14.07
C LYS A 21 7.54 30.85 14.86
N PHE A 22 8.32 30.03 14.18
CA PHE A 22 9.61 29.55 14.66
C PHE A 22 10.69 30.56 14.29
N ILE A 23 11.56 30.87 15.22
CA ILE A 23 12.74 31.73 15.02
C ILE A 23 13.97 30.83 15.14
N VAL A 24 14.59 30.53 14.01
CA VAL A 24 15.73 29.61 13.95
C VAL A 24 17.02 30.39 13.87
N ASN A 25 17.86 30.19 14.89
CA ASN A 25 19.20 30.79 14.96
C ASN A 25 20.20 29.70 15.38
N ILE A 26 21.07 29.28 14.46
CA ILE A 26 22.00 28.16 14.67
C ILE A 26 23.39 28.55 14.15
N ALA A 27 24.36 28.53 15.05
CA ALA A 27 25.75 28.68 14.72
C ALA A 27 26.58 27.54 15.33
N TYR A 28 27.62 27.15 14.66
CA TYR A 28 28.66 26.27 15.17
C TYR A 28 29.89 27.08 15.52
N GLU A 29 30.47 26.82 16.69
CA GLU A 29 31.75 27.30 17.07
C GLU A 29 32.72 26.12 17.14
N THR A 30 33.79 26.18 16.38
CA THR A 30 34.87 25.16 16.39
C THR A 30 35.86 25.53 17.47
N ALA A 31 36.08 24.65 18.46
CA ALA A 31 37.21 24.78 19.36
C ALA A 31 38.52 24.54 18.59
N ALA A 32 39.55 25.35 18.90
CA ALA A 32 40.89 25.10 18.40
C ALA A 32 41.33 23.68 18.77
N PRO A 33 41.82 22.84 17.82
CA PRO A 33 42.34 21.53 18.14
C PRO A 33 43.62 21.65 18.99
N GLU A 34 43.93 20.62 19.78
CA GLU A 34 45.24 20.58 20.47
C GLU A 34 46.37 20.64 19.44
N PRO A 35 47.39 21.53 19.63
CA PRO A 35 48.45 21.73 18.66
C PRO A 35 49.42 20.54 18.64
N THR A 36 49.14 19.53 17.80
CA THR A 36 50.08 18.47 17.47
C THR A 36 50.92 18.89 16.24
N GLU A 37 52.10 18.27 16.03
CA GLU A 37 52.91 18.54 14.83
C GLU A 37 52.13 18.45 13.51
N ARG A 38 51.18 17.51 13.42
CA ARG A 38 50.36 17.35 12.19
C ARG A 38 49.32 18.49 12.07
N VAL A 39 48.71 18.88 13.17
CA VAL A 39 47.75 20.00 13.22
C VAL A 39 48.43 21.32 12.87
N VAL A 40 49.61 21.58 13.45
CA VAL A 40 50.44 22.74 13.14
C VAL A 40 50.85 22.73 11.66
N GLY A 41 51.35 21.59 11.15
CA GLY A 41 51.74 21.46 9.74
C GLY A 41 50.61 21.71 8.75
N VAL A 42 49.38 21.26 9.06
CA VAL A 42 48.20 21.59 8.27
C VAL A 42 47.86 23.08 8.37
N ALA A 43 47.85 23.65 9.55
CA ALA A 43 47.52 25.05 9.78
C ALA A 43 48.50 25.98 9.04
N GLU A 44 49.80 25.70 9.10
CA GLU A 44 50.85 26.44 8.39
C GLU A 44 50.70 26.30 6.87
N ALA A 45 50.45 25.07 6.37
CA ALA A 45 50.27 24.80 4.94
C ALA A 45 49.08 25.55 4.33
N PHE A 46 48.02 25.76 5.10
CA PHE A 46 46.79 26.42 4.65
C PHE A 46 46.61 27.85 5.19
N GLY A 47 47.58 28.39 5.93
CA GLY A 47 47.53 29.74 6.51
C GLY A 47 46.43 29.93 7.56
N LEU A 48 46.09 28.87 8.30
CA LEU A 48 45.06 28.86 9.33
C LEU A 48 45.63 29.27 10.69
N GLY A 49 44.94 30.14 11.42
CA GLY A 49 45.29 30.49 12.81
C GLY A 49 44.77 29.40 13.76
N LEU A 50 45.64 28.78 14.54
CA LEU A 50 45.29 27.75 15.53
C LEU A 50 44.54 28.29 16.75
N ASP A 51 44.63 29.59 17.01
CA ASP A 51 44.06 30.23 18.22
C ASP A 51 42.72 30.94 17.95
N LYS A 52 42.18 30.82 16.70
CA LYS A 52 40.95 31.49 16.32
C LYS A 52 39.77 30.51 16.40
N TRP A 53 38.78 30.89 17.22
CA TRP A 53 37.46 30.30 17.20
C TRP A 53 36.76 30.74 15.93
N GLU A 54 36.49 29.80 15.03
CA GLU A 54 35.70 30.11 13.86
C GLU A 54 34.23 29.86 14.16
N LYS A 55 33.41 30.90 13.99
CA LYS A 55 31.98 30.81 14.12
C LYS A 55 31.35 30.66 12.75
N PHE A 56 30.80 29.47 12.49
CA PHE A 56 30.07 29.20 11.29
C PHE A 56 28.56 29.32 11.54
N VAL A 57 27.93 30.36 10.98
CA VAL A 57 26.49 30.60 11.12
C VAL A 57 25.75 29.85 10.02
N VAL A 58 24.89 28.92 10.40
CA VAL A 58 24.08 28.10 9.49
C VAL A 58 22.70 28.73 9.27
N TYR A 59 22.08 29.22 10.34
CA TYR A 59 20.79 29.92 10.32
C TYR A 59 20.92 31.19 11.15
N ASP A 60 20.48 32.32 10.58
CA ASP A 60 20.57 33.63 11.19
C ASP A 60 19.17 34.26 11.24
N ASN A 61 18.51 34.17 12.39
CA ASN A 61 17.17 34.72 12.67
C ASN A 61 16.11 34.35 11.58
N VAL A 62 16.10 33.11 11.14
CA VAL A 62 15.16 32.66 10.10
C VAL A 62 13.78 32.48 10.73
N GLU A 63 12.80 33.24 10.25
CA GLU A 63 11.40 33.09 10.65
C GLU A 63 10.68 32.08 9.77
N LEU A 64 10.06 31.05 10.39
CA LEU A 64 9.29 30.05 9.71
C LEU A 64 7.90 29.95 10.31
N LYS A 65 6.87 30.01 9.47
CA LYS A 65 5.48 29.76 9.86
C LYS A 65 5.08 28.35 9.44
N ILE A 66 4.93 27.44 10.41
CA ILE A 66 4.60 26.04 10.19
C ILE A 66 3.47 25.65 11.13
N GLY A 67 2.35 25.25 10.56
CA GLY A 67 1.15 24.80 11.28
C GLY A 67 1.07 23.27 11.42
N PRO A 68 0.11 22.79 12.21
CA PRO A 68 -0.05 21.35 12.52
C PRO A 68 -0.61 20.50 11.36
N THR A 69 -0.85 21.10 10.21
CA THR A 69 -1.33 20.40 9.00
C THR A 69 -0.48 20.65 7.78
N ASP A 70 0.64 21.38 7.95
CA ASP A 70 1.49 21.76 6.83
C ASP A 70 2.33 20.59 6.32
N ILE A 71 2.54 20.60 5.01
CA ILE A 71 3.53 19.73 4.34
C ILE A 71 4.75 20.59 4.05
N VAL A 72 5.80 20.40 4.84
CA VAL A 72 7.05 21.13 4.75
C VAL A 72 8.08 20.30 3.98
N TYR A 73 8.60 20.88 2.90
CA TYR A 73 9.63 20.26 2.08
C TYR A 73 10.93 21.05 2.19
N ILE A 74 11.95 20.43 2.78
CA ILE A 74 13.25 21.04 3.02
C ILE A 74 14.25 20.45 2.02
N THR A 75 14.71 21.26 1.08
CA THR A 75 15.66 20.85 0.03
C THR A 75 16.98 21.62 0.15
N GLY A 76 17.99 21.17 -0.57
CA GLY A 76 19.31 21.82 -0.65
C GLY A 76 20.44 20.80 -0.67
N ASP A 77 21.67 21.30 -0.83
CA ASP A 77 22.87 20.48 -0.98
C ASP A 77 23.16 19.62 0.27
N SER A 78 23.91 18.53 0.08
CA SER A 78 24.42 17.75 1.20
C SER A 78 25.32 18.64 2.08
N GLY A 79 25.19 18.52 3.40
CA GLY A 79 25.97 19.36 4.32
C GLY A 79 25.45 20.82 4.50
N SER A 80 24.38 21.23 3.80
CA SER A 80 23.84 22.60 3.93
C SER A 80 23.15 22.90 5.27
N GLY A 81 22.92 21.89 6.13
CA GLY A 81 22.31 22.08 7.45
C GLY A 81 20.84 21.66 7.55
N LYS A 82 20.25 20.98 6.54
CA LYS A 82 18.84 20.52 6.55
C LYS A 82 18.48 19.70 7.78
N SER A 83 19.27 18.68 8.10
CA SER A 83 19.07 17.83 9.27
C SER A 83 19.16 18.59 10.59
N VAL A 84 19.99 19.63 10.63
CA VAL A 84 20.11 20.51 11.79
C VAL A 84 18.85 21.35 11.99
N LEU A 85 18.30 21.90 10.90
CA LEU A 85 17.01 22.59 10.92
C LEU A 85 15.89 21.65 11.39
N LEU A 86 15.84 20.45 10.81
CA LEU A 86 14.81 19.47 11.12
C LEU A 86 14.83 19.09 12.62
N LYS A 87 16.01 18.83 13.19
CA LYS A 87 16.18 18.54 14.62
C LYS A 87 15.81 19.74 15.51
N ALA A 88 16.10 20.96 15.07
CA ALA A 88 15.72 22.16 15.79
C ALA A 88 14.19 22.33 15.83
N LEU A 89 13.54 22.19 14.66
CA LEU A 89 12.07 22.26 14.56
C LEU A 89 11.40 21.14 15.37
N GLU A 90 11.91 19.91 15.31
CA GLU A 90 11.40 18.80 16.11
C GLU A 90 11.42 19.11 17.60
N LYS A 91 12.53 19.64 18.09
CA LYS A 91 12.67 20.03 19.49
C LYS A 91 11.67 21.11 19.88
N ASP A 92 11.58 22.18 19.08
CA ASP A 92 10.70 23.30 19.37
C ASP A 92 9.21 22.92 19.27
N ILE A 93 8.83 22.00 18.35
CA ILE A 93 7.47 21.45 18.25
C ILE A 93 7.11 20.66 19.51
N ARG A 94 8.03 19.86 20.04
CA ARG A 94 7.81 19.08 21.27
C ARG A 94 7.76 19.96 22.53
N GLU A 95 8.73 20.85 22.68
CA GLU A 95 8.94 21.63 23.91
C GLU A 95 8.04 22.87 24.00
N GLU A 96 7.89 23.60 22.87
CA GLU A 96 7.23 24.91 22.85
C GLU A 96 5.76 24.79 22.37
N MET A 97 5.52 24.09 21.25
CA MET A 97 4.16 23.86 20.77
C MET A 97 3.44 22.74 21.53
N LYS A 98 4.15 21.91 22.31
CA LYS A 98 3.62 20.76 23.05
C LYS A 98 2.85 19.77 22.16
N GLN A 99 3.32 19.59 20.93
CA GLN A 99 2.75 18.67 19.96
C GLN A 99 3.52 17.35 19.90
N THR A 100 2.82 16.29 19.54
CA THR A 100 3.44 14.96 19.37
C THR A 100 4.17 14.88 18.05
N CYS A 101 5.41 14.39 18.08
CA CYS A 101 6.24 14.15 16.91
C CYS A 101 6.70 12.69 16.86
N ILE A 102 6.81 12.16 15.67
CA ILE A 102 7.44 10.87 15.38
C ILE A 102 8.52 11.07 14.30
N ASN A 103 9.73 10.63 14.59
CA ASN A 103 10.82 10.66 13.64
C ASN A 103 10.99 9.28 13.02
N ILE A 104 11.11 9.20 11.68
CA ILE A 104 11.27 7.92 10.98
C ILE A 104 12.50 7.13 11.43
N ALA A 105 13.55 7.82 11.88
CA ALA A 105 14.75 7.19 12.42
C ALA A 105 14.51 6.45 13.75
N ASP A 106 13.60 6.95 14.59
CA ASP A 106 13.29 6.34 15.88
C ASP A 106 12.43 5.08 15.74
N ILE A 107 11.72 4.94 14.63
CA ILE A 107 10.88 3.77 14.35
C ILE A 107 11.73 2.50 14.24
N GLU A 108 12.94 2.58 13.70
CA GLU A 108 13.82 1.42 13.55
C GLU A 108 14.02 0.64 14.85
N ARG A 109 14.09 1.34 15.98
CA ARG A 109 14.28 0.76 17.32
C ARG A 109 13.04 0.04 17.85
N GLN A 110 11.87 0.33 17.28
CA GLN A 110 10.57 -0.21 17.71
C GLN A 110 10.08 -1.36 16.83
N ILE A 111 10.85 -1.73 15.79
CA ILE A 111 10.44 -2.74 14.82
C ILE A 111 10.55 -4.15 15.38
N VAL A 112 9.44 -4.87 15.33
CA VAL A 112 9.39 -6.31 15.60
C VAL A 112 9.85 -7.06 14.36
N ARG A 113 10.96 -7.81 14.45
CA ARG A 113 11.66 -8.40 13.30
C ARG A 113 11.29 -9.84 13.00
N ASP A 114 10.84 -10.58 14.00
CA ASP A 114 10.57 -12.03 13.98
C ASP A 114 9.16 -12.41 13.54
N LYS A 115 8.24 -11.41 13.44
CA LYS A 115 6.85 -11.62 13.05
C LYS A 115 6.55 -11.15 11.62
N PRO A 116 5.56 -11.75 10.94
CA PRO A 116 5.04 -11.23 9.67
C PRO A 116 4.55 -9.80 9.80
N LEU A 117 4.67 -8.99 8.73
CA LEU A 117 4.27 -7.58 8.76
C LEU A 117 2.82 -7.38 9.22
N VAL A 118 1.91 -8.25 8.77
CA VAL A 118 0.48 -8.17 9.12
C VAL A 118 0.18 -8.35 10.61
N GLU A 119 1.11 -8.96 11.36
CA GLU A 119 1.03 -9.14 12.82
C GLU A 119 1.65 -7.97 13.61
N THR A 120 2.29 -7.03 12.92
CA THR A 120 3.12 -6.00 13.54
C THR A 120 2.59 -4.59 13.37
N VAL A 121 1.52 -4.41 12.60
CA VAL A 121 0.81 -3.14 12.40
C VAL A 121 -0.70 -3.33 12.48
N GLY A 122 -1.42 -2.30 12.91
CA GLY A 122 -2.88 -2.35 13.11
C GLY A 122 -3.30 -3.20 14.30
N LYS A 123 -4.52 -3.01 14.76
CA LYS A 123 -5.13 -3.81 15.86
C LYS A 123 -5.94 -4.98 15.31
N THR A 124 -6.41 -4.87 14.09
CA THR A 124 -7.20 -5.89 13.39
C THR A 124 -6.54 -6.24 12.05
N LEU A 125 -6.95 -7.36 11.45
CA LEU A 125 -6.48 -7.74 10.11
C LEU A 125 -6.83 -6.67 9.07
N GLU A 126 -8.03 -6.10 9.15
CA GLU A 126 -8.48 -5.05 8.23
C GLU A 126 -7.60 -3.80 8.32
N GLU A 127 -7.33 -3.32 9.55
CA GLU A 127 -6.44 -2.17 9.78
C GLU A 127 -5.02 -2.43 9.30
N ALA A 128 -4.47 -3.62 9.55
CA ALA A 128 -3.14 -4.00 9.09
C ALA A 128 -3.05 -3.99 7.56
N LEU A 129 -4.01 -4.62 6.87
CA LEU A 129 -4.05 -4.65 5.42
C LEU A 129 -4.25 -3.25 4.82
N GLU A 130 -5.08 -2.42 5.44
CA GLU A 130 -5.31 -1.06 5.01
C GLU A 130 -4.04 -0.20 5.14
N LEU A 131 -3.39 -0.21 6.31
CA LEU A 131 -2.15 0.53 6.57
C LEU A 131 -1.04 0.14 5.59
N LEU A 132 -0.77 -1.16 5.47
CA LEU A 132 0.26 -1.67 4.55
C LEU A 132 -0.07 -1.33 3.09
N SER A 133 -1.34 -1.42 2.71
CA SER A 133 -1.78 -1.07 1.35
C SER A 133 -1.63 0.42 1.06
N ARG A 134 -1.92 1.30 2.02
CA ARG A 134 -1.80 2.75 1.87
C ARG A 134 -0.37 3.20 1.58
N VAL A 135 0.62 2.51 2.15
CA VAL A 135 2.05 2.81 1.89
C VAL A 135 2.63 2.03 0.70
N GLY A 136 1.80 1.32 -0.06
CA GLY A 136 2.22 0.57 -1.25
C GLY A 136 2.80 -0.82 -0.97
N LEU A 137 2.69 -1.33 0.25
CA LEU A 137 3.00 -2.72 0.60
C LEU A 137 1.74 -3.58 0.45
N ASN A 138 1.23 -3.72 -0.78
CA ASN A 138 -0.07 -4.33 -1.07
C ASN A 138 0.02 -5.65 -1.84
N ASP A 139 1.12 -6.36 -1.70
CA ASP A 139 1.31 -7.73 -2.21
C ASP A 139 1.04 -8.73 -1.07
N ALA A 140 0.21 -9.75 -1.35
CA ALA A 140 -0.15 -10.76 -0.37
C ALA A 140 1.07 -11.49 0.23
N PHE A 141 2.13 -11.69 -0.55
CA PHE A 141 3.36 -12.29 -0.07
C PHE A 141 4.14 -11.37 0.86
N LEU A 142 4.07 -10.05 0.66
CA LEU A 142 4.72 -9.08 1.56
C LEU A 142 4.08 -9.05 2.94
N PHE A 143 2.76 -9.18 3.02
CA PHE A 143 2.07 -9.22 4.32
C PHE A 143 2.56 -10.36 5.23
N LEU A 144 3.00 -11.47 4.61
CA LEU A 144 3.47 -12.67 5.31
C LEU A 144 4.99 -12.71 5.53
N ARG A 145 5.74 -11.72 5.05
CA ARG A 145 7.18 -11.61 5.28
C ARG A 145 7.48 -10.90 6.59
N THR A 146 8.64 -11.23 7.15
CA THR A 146 9.24 -10.49 8.27
C THR A 146 9.97 -9.25 7.74
N TYR A 147 10.17 -8.26 8.59
CA TYR A 147 10.83 -6.99 8.23
C TYR A 147 12.20 -7.17 7.58
N ASP A 148 13.05 -8.06 8.12
CA ASP A 148 14.40 -8.25 7.62
C ASP A 148 14.47 -8.83 6.20
N ARG A 149 13.38 -9.43 5.72
CA ARG A 149 13.26 -9.97 4.35
C ARG A 149 12.73 -8.96 3.34
N LEU A 150 12.56 -7.72 3.73
CA LEU A 150 12.13 -6.64 2.86
C LEU A 150 13.33 -6.00 2.15
N SER A 151 13.11 -5.49 0.93
CA SER A 151 14.05 -4.56 0.29
C SER A 151 14.07 -3.23 1.04
N ASP A 152 15.12 -2.42 0.85
CA ASP A 152 15.25 -1.14 1.56
C ASP A 152 14.07 -0.20 1.27
N GLY A 153 13.58 -0.16 0.03
CA GLY A 153 12.37 0.59 -0.32
C GLY A 153 11.10 0.05 0.35
N GLN A 154 11.00 -1.27 0.57
CA GLN A 154 9.89 -1.87 1.32
C GLN A 154 10.01 -1.58 2.81
N LYS A 155 11.23 -1.64 3.38
CA LYS A 155 11.51 -1.25 4.77
C LYS A 155 11.15 0.20 5.02
N TYR A 156 11.52 1.10 4.11
CA TYR A 156 11.19 2.51 4.21
C TYR A 156 9.67 2.74 4.24
N ARG A 157 8.93 2.12 3.33
CA ARG A 157 7.45 2.18 3.29
C ARG A 157 6.82 1.57 4.55
N TYR A 158 7.38 0.49 5.09
CA TYR A 158 6.91 -0.08 6.35
C TYR A 158 7.12 0.89 7.53
N LYS A 159 8.24 1.60 7.60
CA LYS A 159 8.47 2.65 8.61
C LYS A 159 7.42 3.77 8.49
N ILE A 160 7.04 4.16 7.27
CA ILE A 160 5.94 5.12 7.08
C ILE A 160 4.61 4.55 7.61
N ALA A 161 4.31 3.26 7.42
CA ALA A 161 3.12 2.65 8.00
C ALA A 161 3.12 2.74 9.54
N LYS A 162 4.26 2.45 10.18
CA LYS A 162 4.43 2.59 11.63
C LYS A 162 4.32 4.05 12.10
N MET A 163 4.81 4.99 11.31
CA MET A 163 4.66 6.42 11.56
C MET A 163 3.17 6.84 11.56
N ILE A 164 2.41 6.38 10.57
CA ILE A 164 0.97 6.63 10.48
C ILE A 164 0.23 6.04 11.68
N GLU A 165 0.58 4.80 12.06
CA GLU A 165 -0.02 4.09 13.20
C GLU A 165 0.21 4.80 14.53
N SER A 166 1.33 5.51 14.70
CA SER A 166 1.68 6.23 15.93
C SER A 166 0.66 7.30 16.32
N GLY A 167 -0.11 7.80 15.36
CA GLY A 167 -1.08 8.88 15.57
C GLY A 167 -0.46 10.25 15.84
N ALA A 168 0.89 10.39 15.82
CA ALA A 168 1.57 11.64 16.08
C ALA A 168 1.09 12.77 15.16
N GLN A 169 1.11 14.02 15.67
CA GLN A 169 0.65 15.19 14.89
C GLN A 169 1.67 15.59 13.83
N PHE A 170 2.97 15.49 14.11
CA PHE A 170 4.05 15.82 13.20
C PHE A 170 4.85 14.59 12.82
N TRP A 171 5.01 14.36 11.52
CA TRP A 171 5.81 13.29 10.94
C TRP A 171 7.11 13.87 10.40
N ILE A 172 8.24 13.39 10.92
CA ILE A 172 9.56 13.92 10.63
C ILE A 172 10.37 12.90 9.86
N LEU A 173 10.82 13.28 8.66
CA LEU A 173 11.54 12.43 7.73
C LEU A 173 12.84 13.11 7.30
N ASP A 174 13.94 12.73 7.93
CA ASP A 174 15.27 13.11 7.46
C ASP A 174 15.71 12.18 6.32
N GLU A 175 16.50 12.68 5.39
CA GLU A 175 16.91 11.97 4.17
C GLU A 175 15.72 11.35 3.42
N PHE A 176 14.63 12.12 3.29
CA PHE A 176 13.36 11.66 2.73
C PHE A 176 13.56 11.03 1.37
N ALA A 177 13.20 9.74 1.26
CA ALA A 177 13.23 8.93 0.05
C ALA A 177 14.62 8.84 -0.63
N ALA A 178 15.72 9.13 0.09
CA ALA A 178 17.08 9.15 -0.47
C ALA A 178 17.54 7.78 -0.99
N THR A 179 17.09 6.69 -0.36
CA THR A 179 17.44 5.30 -0.73
C THR A 179 16.51 4.68 -1.75
N LEU A 180 15.48 5.41 -2.22
CA LEU A 180 14.48 4.90 -3.16
C LEU A 180 14.86 5.23 -4.60
N ASP A 181 14.51 4.34 -5.54
CA ASP A 181 14.49 4.72 -6.95
C ASP A 181 13.50 5.87 -7.19
N ARG A 182 13.73 6.67 -8.22
CA ARG A 182 13.00 7.94 -8.42
C ARG A 182 11.49 7.77 -8.57
N ASP A 183 11.04 6.71 -9.27
CA ASP A 183 9.61 6.44 -9.42
C ASP A 183 8.97 6.06 -8.08
N THR A 184 9.63 5.17 -7.33
CA THR A 184 9.16 4.78 -5.98
C THR A 184 9.15 6.00 -5.04
N ALA A 185 10.16 6.87 -5.11
CA ALA A 185 10.22 8.10 -4.32
C ALA A 185 9.03 9.03 -4.61
N LYS A 186 8.69 9.26 -5.89
CA LYS A 186 7.53 10.04 -6.31
C LYS A 186 6.20 9.45 -5.80
N ILE A 187 6.04 8.13 -5.92
CA ILE A 187 4.86 7.42 -5.42
C ILE A 187 4.73 7.55 -3.90
N VAL A 188 5.84 7.41 -3.18
CA VAL A 188 5.86 7.56 -1.71
C VAL A 188 5.54 8.99 -1.32
N ALA A 189 6.11 10.00 -1.98
CA ALA A 189 5.84 11.41 -1.73
C ALA A 189 4.35 11.75 -1.94
N TYR A 190 3.78 11.30 -3.07
CA TYR A 190 2.36 11.47 -3.37
C TYR A 190 1.45 10.83 -2.31
N ASN A 191 1.73 9.60 -1.91
CA ASN A 191 0.92 8.91 -0.90
C ASN A 191 1.08 9.54 0.49
N LEU A 192 2.28 9.93 0.87
CA LEU A 192 2.57 10.55 2.16
C LEU A 192 1.76 11.83 2.36
N GLN A 193 1.81 12.78 1.40
CA GLN A 193 1.07 14.03 1.50
C GLN A 193 -0.44 13.82 1.51
N LYS A 194 -0.92 12.85 0.70
CA LYS A 194 -2.35 12.51 0.65
C LYS A 194 -2.84 11.97 1.99
N LEU A 195 -2.09 11.06 2.61
CA LEU A 195 -2.43 10.47 3.90
C LEU A 195 -2.34 11.48 5.04
N ALA A 196 -1.29 12.30 5.05
CA ALA A 196 -1.11 13.35 6.06
C ALA A 196 -2.28 14.33 6.04
N ARG A 197 -2.66 14.84 4.86
CA ARG A 197 -3.80 15.75 4.71
C ARG A 197 -5.15 15.11 5.07
N GLN A 198 -5.36 13.85 4.69
CA GLN A 198 -6.58 13.10 5.07
C GLN A 198 -6.71 12.93 6.59
N GLN A 199 -5.60 12.86 7.31
CA GLN A 199 -5.57 12.67 8.75
C GLN A 199 -5.34 13.99 9.53
N GLY A 200 -5.22 15.12 8.83
CA GLY A 200 -4.93 16.42 9.45
C GLY A 200 -3.56 16.46 10.14
N LYS A 201 -2.54 15.81 9.57
CA LYS A 201 -1.18 15.72 10.11
C LYS A 201 -0.23 16.63 9.36
N ALA A 202 0.84 17.08 10.04
CA ALA A 202 1.93 17.78 9.42
C ALA A 202 3.08 16.85 9.04
N VAL A 203 3.77 17.17 7.95
CA VAL A 203 4.95 16.44 7.47
C VAL A 203 6.12 17.41 7.35
N LEU A 204 7.27 17.07 7.92
CA LEU A 204 8.54 17.75 7.73
C LEU A 204 9.49 16.77 7.02
N ALA A 205 9.71 16.95 5.72
CA ALA A 205 10.54 16.09 4.92
C ALA A 205 11.78 16.82 4.41
N ALA A 206 12.98 16.39 4.83
CA ALA A 206 14.26 16.93 4.39
C ALA A 206 14.96 15.95 3.45
N THR A 207 15.47 16.46 2.31
CA THR A 207 16.19 15.65 1.32
C THR A 207 17.10 16.52 0.44
N ALA A 208 18.09 15.92 -0.21
CA ALA A 208 18.87 16.58 -1.24
C ALA A 208 18.16 16.65 -2.61
N HIS A 209 17.12 15.83 -2.79
CA HIS A 209 16.38 15.72 -4.06
C HIS A 209 15.34 16.84 -4.17
N THR A 210 15.20 17.44 -5.35
CA THR A 210 14.24 18.53 -5.62
C THR A 210 13.07 18.10 -6.49
N ASP A 211 13.15 16.93 -7.14
CA ASP A 211 12.19 16.41 -8.11
C ASP A 211 10.91 15.79 -7.50
N LEU A 212 10.77 15.82 -6.15
CA LEU A 212 9.59 15.34 -5.46
C LEU A 212 8.56 16.45 -5.17
N PHE A 213 8.85 17.70 -5.60
CA PHE A 213 8.01 18.87 -5.30
C PHE A 213 6.57 18.69 -5.78
N GLU A 214 6.37 18.24 -7.02
CA GLU A 214 5.04 18.05 -7.60
C GLU A 214 4.23 16.97 -6.86
N ASP A 215 4.88 15.86 -6.49
CA ASP A 215 4.22 14.73 -5.86
C ASP A 215 3.96 14.97 -4.36
N LEU A 216 4.89 15.61 -3.65
CA LEU A 216 4.72 15.99 -2.26
C LEU A 216 3.76 17.18 -2.11
N ASN A 217 3.70 18.05 -3.11
CA ASN A 217 2.87 19.27 -3.17
C ASN A 217 2.90 20.05 -1.84
N PRO A 218 4.07 20.57 -1.44
CA PRO A 218 4.25 21.17 -0.13
C PRO A 218 3.47 22.48 0.02
N SER A 219 3.00 22.75 1.26
CA SER A 219 2.50 24.09 1.64
C SER A 219 3.63 25.03 2.04
N VAL A 220 4.77 24.49 2.48
CA VAL A 220 5.98 25.26 2.80
C VAL A 220 7.19 24.58 2.13
N HIS A 221 7.88 25.33 1.29
CA HIS A 221 9.12 24.86 0.67
C HIS A 221 10.30 25.69 1.19
N ILE A 222 11.25 25.02 1.81
CA ILE A 222 12.47 25.61 2.34
C ILE A 222 13.63 25.10 1.50
N HIS A 223 14.30 26.00 0.78
CA HIS A 223 15.51 25.67 0.03
C HIS A 223 16.72 26.24 0.72
N LYS A 224 17.60 25.36 1.23
CA LYS A 224 18.79 25.71 1.99
C LYS A 224 20.05 25.51 1.16
N ARG A 225 20.73 26.60 0.87
CA ARG A 225 22.06 26.58 0.26
C ARG A 225 23.16 26.49 1.31
N PHE A 226 24.38 26.29 0.88
CA PHE A 226 25.54 26.34 1.77
C PHE A 226 25.69 27.76 2.40
N GLY A 227 26.19 27.82 3.62
CA GLY A 227 26.31 29.11 4.37
C GLY A 227 24.97 29.55 4.97
N LYS A 228 24.66 30.85 4.93
CA LYS A 228 23.46 31.45 5.54
C LYS A 228 22.24 31.50 4.61
N GLU A 229 22.44 31.29 3.33
CA GLU A 229 21.38 31.45 2.33
C GLU A 229 20.25 30.47 2.51
N ILE A 230 19.03 30.96 2.60
CA ILE A 230 17.80 30.20 2.71
C ILE A 230 16.68 30.93 1.97
N THR A 231 15.89 30.16 1.23
CA THR A 231 14.67 30.66 0.58
C THR A 231 13.46 29.89 1.14
N VAL A 232 12.43 30.61 1.54
CA VAL A 232 11.19 30.05 2.07
C VAL A 232 10.03 30.51 1.24
N ASN A 233 9.30 29.57 0.67
CA ASN A 233 8.11 29.83 -0.14
C ASN A 233 6.90 29.15 0.49
N TYR A 234 5.76 29.85 0.51
CA TYR A 234 4.49 29.36 1.02
C TYR A 234 3.50 29.17 -0.13
N TYR A 235 2.80 28.05 -0.10
CA TYR A 235 1.81 27.65 -1.11
C TYR A 235 0.49 27.28 -0.45
N PRO A 236 -0.62 27.27 -1.20
CA PRO A 236 -1.89 26.76 -0.69
C PRO A 236 -1.77 25.31 -0.21
N ASN A 237 -2.25 25.04 1.00
CA ASN A 237 -2.20 23.67 1.56
C ASN A 237 -3.31 22.80 0.94
N MET A 238 -3.11 22.36 -0.29
CA MET A 238 -4.04 21.55 -1.07
C MET A 238 -3.42 20.21 -1.45
N PRO A 239 -4.22 19.13 -1.54
CA PRO A 239 -3.69 17.84 -1.99
C PRO A 239 -3.27 17.87 -3.46
N ALA A 240 -2.23 17.15 -3.81
CA ALA A 240 -1.90 16.88 -5.20
C ALA A 240 -3.04 16.10 -5.87
N LYS A 241 -3.47 16.55 -7.04
CA LYS A 241 -4.60 15.93 -7.78
C LYS A 241 -4.29 14.50 -8.21
N GLN A 242 -3.07 14.27 -8.67
CA GLN A 242 -2.57 12.95 -9.10
C GLN A 242 -1.04 12.89 -8.95
N CYS A 243 -0.49 11.68 -8.91
CA CYS A 243 0.96 11.48 -8.96
C CYS A 243 1.50 11.88 -10.34
N SER A 244 2.67 12.53 -10.39
CA SER A 244 3.30 13.02 -11.62
C SER A 244 3.47 11.92 -12.67
N LEU A 245 3.81 10.69 -12.24
CA LEU A 245 3.99 9.54 -13.11
C LEU A 245 2.75 9.17 -13.93
N VAL A 246 1.54 9.47 -13.40
CA VAL A 246 0.29 9.15 -14.10
C VAL A 246 0.12 9.95 -15.38
N LYS A 247 0.73 11.14 -15.46
CA LYS A 247 0.71 12.00 -16.66
C LYS A 247 1.46 11.39 -17.85
N GLU A 248 2.45 10.56 -17.55
CA GLU A 248 3.30 9.89 -18.55
C GLU A 248 2.68 8.56 -19.03
N MET A 249 1.55 8.14 -18.43
CA MET A 249 0.94 6.85 -18.68
C MET A 249 -0.24 6.94 -19.63
N ARG A 250 -0.28 6.06 -20.63
CA ARG A 250 -1.37 5.96 -21.61
C ARG A 250 -1.96 4.56 -21.63
N ILE A 251 -3.24 4.47 -22.00
CA ILE A 251 -3.96 3.23 -22.17
C ILE A 251 -4.04 2.92 -23.66
N GLU A 252 -3.72 1.69 -24.02
CA GLU A 252 -3.71 1.19 -25.40
C GLU A 252 -4.41 -0.17 -25.46
N GLU A 253 -4.80 -0.59 -26.67
CA GLU A 253 -5.21 -1.97 -26.86
C GLU A 253 -4.04 -2.92 -26.55
N GLY A 254 -4.34 -3.98 -25.82
CA GLY A 254 -3.40 -4.96 -25.35
C GLY A 254 -3.68 -6.34 -25.88
N THR A 255 -2.80 -7.28 -25.59
CA THR A 255 -2.86 -8.67 -26.01
C THR A 255 -2.85 -9.63 -24.83
N VAL A 256 -3.11 -10.93 -25.13
CA VAL A 256 -2.98 -11.99 -24.11
C VAL A 256 -1.54 -12.07 -23.57
N GLU A 257 -0.56 -11.67 -24.36
CA GLU A 257 0.84 -11.66 -23.91
C GLU A 257 1.10 -10.59 -22.85
N ASP A 258 0.51 -9.40 -22.98
CA ASP A 258 0.56 -8.37 -21.94
C ASP A 258 -0.02 -8.86 -20.61
N TRP A 259 -1.13 -9.62 -20.68
CA TRP A 259 -1.64 -10.30 -19.51
C TRP A 259 -0.65 -11.32 -18.95
N ARG A 260 -0.05 -12.19 -19.76
CA ARG A 260 0.90 -13.21 -19.30
C ARG A 260 2.08 -12.61 -18.55
N ARG A 261 2.60 -11.47 -19.02
CA ARG A 261 3.70 -10.74 -18.38
C ARG A 261 3.37 -10.29 -16.97
N LEU A 262 2.12 -9.92 -16.68
CA LEU A 262 1.67 -9.48 -15.35
C LEU A 262 0.87 -10.52 -14.56
N ALA A 263 0.56 -11.69 -15.16
CA ALA A 263 -0.30 -12.71 -14.55
C ALA A 263 0.20 -13.22 -13.20
N HIS A 264 1.51 -13.25 -12.98
CA HIS A 264 2.12 -13.70 -11.73
C HIS A 264 1.84 -12.77 -10.55
N PHE A 265 1.47 -11.50 -10.80
CA PHE A 265 1.01 -10.56 -9.76
C PHE A 265 -0.47 -10.73 -9.42
N HIS A 266 -1.18 -11.61 -10.13
CA HIS A 266 -2.58 -11.91 -9.83
C HIS A 266 -2.68 -13.10 -8.87
N TYR A 267 -3.13 -12.86 -7.66
CA TYR A 267 -3.09 -13.80 -6.53
C TYR A 267 -3.95 -15.07 -6.66
N ARG A 268 -4.91 -15.16 -7.62
CA ARG A 268 -5.82 -16.30 -7.71
C ARG A 268 -5.51 -17.26 -8.84
N SER A 269 -5.62 -16.82 -10.06
CA SER A 269 -5.48 -17.68 -11.25
C SER A 269 -4.79 -16.92 -12.37
N HIS A 270 -3.78 -17.54 -12.94
CA HIS A 270 -3.04 -17.01 -14.08
C HIS A 270 -3.75 -17.25 -15.41
N ARG A 271 -4.85 -18.03 -15.42
CA ARG A 271 -5.65 -18.26 -16.63
C ARG A 271 -6.65 -17.14 -16.83
N VAL A 272 -6.78 -16.71 -18.08
CA VAL A 272 -7.82 -15.76 -18.53
C VAL A 272 -8.96 -16.56 -19.11
N PRO A 273 -10.19 -16.42 -18.61
CA PRO A 273 -11.34 -17.07 -19.23
C PRO A 273 -11.74 -16.27 -20.47
N SER A 274 -11.81 -16.92 -21.63
CA SER A 274 -12.37 -16.41 -22.89
C SER A 274 -12.28 -14.88 -23.08
N PRO A 275 -11.08 -14.32 -23.35
CA PRO A 275 -10.90 -12.88 -23.44
C PRO A 275 -11.65 -12.32 -24.67
N ARG A 276 -12.28 -11.17 -24.50
CA ARG A 276 -12.95 -10.39 -25.57
C ARG A 276 -12.11 -9.21 -25.99
N LYS A 277 -11.73 -8.37 -25.00
CA LYS A 277 -10.84 -7.22 -25.18
C LYS A 277 -9.85 -7.15 -24.04
N ILE A 278 -8.69 -6.65 -24.34
CA ILE A 278 -7.61 -6.44 -23.37
C ILE A 278 -7.10 -5.02 -23.61
N PHE A 279 -6.91 -4.26 -22.52
CA PHE A 279 -6.21 -2.99 -22.58
C PHE A 279 -5.00 -3.04 -21.67
N ARG A 280 -3.93 -2.38 -22.11
CA ARG A 280 -2.69 -2.22 -21.36
C ARG A 280 -2.46 -0.78 -20.97
N LEU A 281 -1.90 -0.58 -19.81
CA LEU A 281 -1.41 0.71 -19.34
C LEU A 281 0.10 0.70 -19.48
N VAL A 282 0.64 1.65 -20.21
CA VAL A 282 2.08 1.76 -20.48
C VAL A 282 2.62 3.12 -20.13
N ARG A 283 3.92 3.17 -19.79
CA ARG A 283 4.73 4.37 -19.63
C ARG A 283 5.99 4.19 -20.47
N GLY A 284 6.08 4.89 -21.60
CA GLY A 284 7.06 4.53 -22.63
C GLY A 284 6.86 3.08 -23.06
N ASP A 285 7.91 2.26 -22.94
CA ASP A 285 7.87 0.82 -23.25
C ASP A 285 7.55 -0.06 -22.03
N GLU A 286 7.41 0.52 -20.84
CA GLU A 286 7.16 -0.22 -19.61
C GLU A 286 5.68 -0.54 -19.44
N LEU A 287 5.36 -1.83 -19.25
CA LEU A 287 4.01 -2.30 -18.97
C LEU A 287 3.64 -2.10 -17.49
N CYS A 288 2.79 -1.11 -17.22
CA CYS A 288 2.40 -0.73 -15.86
C CYS A 288 1.13 -1.39 -15.36
N GLY A 289 0.26 -1.87 -16.27
CA GLY A 289 -0.98 -2.52 -15.89
C GLY A 289 -1.72 -3.14 -17.05
N VAL A 290 -2.72 -3.98 -16.74
CA VAL A 290 -3.57 -4.64 -17.73
C VAL A 290 -4.97 -4.84 -17.18
N ILE A 291 -5.98 -4.67 -18.03
CA ILE A 291 -7.38 -5.03 -17.77
C ILE A 291 -7.86 -5.97 -18.85
N VAL A 292 -8.60 -7.00 -18.43
CA VAL A 292 -9.14 -8.03 -19.34
C VAL A 292 -10.65 -8.07 -19.24
N TYR A 293 -11.31 -7.80 -20.35
CA TYR A 293 -12.71 -8.02 -20.59
C TYR A 293 -12.90 -9.40 -21.21
N SER A 294 -13.79 -10.19 -20.64
CA SER A 294 -14.09 -11.56 -21.05
C SER A 294 -15.55 -11.72 -21.43
N TYR A 295 -15.87 -12.78 -22.18
CA TYR A 295 -17.25 -13.18 -22.39
C TYR A 295 -17.92 -13.58 -21.06
N PRO A 296 -19.24 -13.31 -20.90
CA PRO A 296 -19.95 -13.62 -19.67
C PRO A 296 -20.06 -15.13 -19.42
N ALA A 297 -20.18 -15.53 -18.15
CA ALA A 297 -20.62 -16.88 -17.82
C ALA A 297 -22.14 -17.02 -18.03
N PRO A 298 -22.69 -18.22 -18.34
CA PRO A 298 -24.12 -18.42 -18.50
C PRO A 298 -24.96 -17.94 -17.31
N ALA A 299 -24.45 -18.10 -16.10
CA ALA A 299 -25.10 -17.67 -14.89
C ALA A 299 -24.08 -16.96 -13.98
N THR A 300 -24.42 -15.75 -13.52
CA THR A 300 -23.64 -14.97 -12.54
C THR A 300 -24.60 -14.47 -11.46
N PHE A 301 -24.15 -14.58 -10.20
CA PHE A 301 -24.88 -14.04 -9.06
C PHE A 301 -25.07 -12.51 -9.24
N GLY A 302 -26.25 -12.03 -8.92
CA GLY A 302 -26.58 -10.59 -9.00
C GLY A 302 -27.08 -10.12 -10.36
N ARG A 303 -26.70 -10.75 -11.48
CA ARG A 303 -27.10 -10.30 -12.83
C ARG A 303 -28.61 -10.13 -13.01
N LYS A 304 -29.42 -11.00 -12.41
CA LYS A 304 -30.90 -10.95 -12.49
C LYS A 304 -31.51 -9.69 -11.86
N LEU A 305 -30.74 -8.97 -11.03
CA LEU A 305 -31.19 -7.74 -10.39
C LEU A 305 -31.08 -6.53 -11.30
N VAL A 306 -30.25 -6.61 -12.35
CA VAL A 306 -29.93 -5.49 -13.24
C VAL A 306 -30.25 -5.76 -14.72
N LEU A 307 -30.27 -7.05 -15.13
CA LEU A 307 -30.57 -7.44 -16.49
C LEU A 307 -31.71 -8.45 -16.54
N PRO A 308 -32.65 -8.31 -17.52
CA PRO A 308 -33.65 -9.31 -17.78
C PRO A 308 -33.01 -10.62 -18.27
N LYS A 309 -33.78 -11.72 -18.21
CA LYS A 309 -33.36 -12.99 -18.83
C LYS A 309 -33.33 -12.80 -20.34
N MET A 310 -32.22 -13.08 -20.97
CA MET A 310 -32.03 -12.98 -22.42
C MET A 310 -31.35 -14.24 -22.98
N PRO A 311 -31.54 -14.52 -24.29
CA PRO A 311 -30.85 -15.62 -24.95
C PRO A 311 -29.33 -15.53 -24.85
N TRP A 312 -28.64 -16.67 -24.87
CA TRP A 312 -27.19 -16.74 -24.75
C TRP A 312 -26.43 -15.88 -25.78
N LYS A 313 -26.91 -15.87 -27.03
CA LYS A 313 -26.32 -15.08 -28.11
C LYS A 313 -26.39 -13.60 -27.78
N GLU A 314 -27.56 -13.12 -27.42
CA GLU A 314 -27.80 -11.73 -27.06
C GLU A 314 -26.99 -11.32 -25.82
N LEU A 315 -26.91 -12.17 -24.80
CA LEU A 315 -26.10 -11.94 -23.61
C LEU A 315 -24.63 -11.75 -23.98
N ASN A 316 -24.09 -12.58 -24.87
CA ASN A 316 -22.73 -12.45 -25.35
C ASN A 316 -22.48 -11.19 -26.16
N GLU A 317 -23.46 -10.70 -26.90
CA GLU A 317 -23.34 -9.47 -27.67
C GLU A 317 -23.41 -8.21 -26.78
N LYS A 318 -24.23 -8.24 -25.73
CA LYS A 318 -24.54 -7.06 -24.91
C LYS A 318 -23.74 -6.94 -23.62
N LEU A 319 -23.08 -8.01 -23.14
CA LEU A 319 -22.42 -8.01 -21.84
C LEU A 319 -20.95 -8.43 -21.90
N SER A 320 -20.11 -7.65 -21.29
CA SER A 320 -18.72 -7.99 -21.00
C SER A 320 -18.48 -8.15 -19.50
N VAL A 321 -17.48 -8.94 -19.14
CA VAL A 321 -17.09 -9.18 -17.73
C VAL A 321 -15.67 -8.68 -17.52
N ILE A 322 -15.45 -7.78 -16.58
CA ILE A 322 -14.10 -7.49 -16.11
C ILE A 322 -13.61 -8.72 -15.32
N SER A 323 -12.78 -9.51 -15.97
CA SER A 323 -12.27 -10.76 -15.39
C SER A 323 -10.96 -10.58 -14.67
N ARG A 324 -10.15 -9.59 -15.07
CA ARG A 324 -8.85 -9.31 -14.50
C ARG A 324 -8.55 -7.80 -14.54
N VAL A 325 -8.01 -7.27 -13.46
CA VAL A 325 -7.36 -5.96 -13.39
C VAL A 325 -6.08 -6.17 -12.61
N VAL A 326 -4.95 -5.88 -13.20
CA VAL A 326 -3.63 -5.99 -12.56
C VAL A 326 -2.84 -4.72 -12.82
N VAL A 327 -2.34 -4.13 -11.77
CA VAL A 327 -1.35 -3.05 -11.81
C VAL A 327 -0.04 -3.60 -11.29
N HIS A 328 1.05 -3.31 -12.00
CA HIS A 328 2.40 -3.70 -11.59
C HIS A 328 2.67 -3.18 -10.17
N PRO A 329 3.23 -3.99 -9.25
CA PRO A 329 3.41 -3.63 -7.83
C PRO A 329 4.09 -2.27 -7.59
N LYS A 330 5.06 -1.91 -8.43
CA LYS A 330 5.76 -0.62 -8.39
C LYS A 330 4.80 0.58 -8.44
N TYR A 331 3.75 0.50 -9.27
CA TYR A 331 2.84 1.61 -9.58
C TYR A 331 1.48 1.53 -8.86
N ARG A 332 1.33 0.66 -7.87
CA ARG A 332 0.10 0.59 -7.08
C ARG A 332 -0.05 1.83 -6.19
N THR A 333 -1.27 2.09 -5.71
CA THR A 333 -1.68 3.18 -4.79
C THR A 333 -1.79 4.58 -5.37
N ILE A 334 -1.43 4.80 -6.63
CA ILE A 334 -1.57 6.09 -7.33
C ILE A 334 -2.81 6.18 -8.23
N GLY A 335 -3.83 5.32 -8.01
CA GLY A 335 -5.12 5.39 -8.71
C GLY A 335 -5.21 4.64 -10.04
N LEU A 336 -4.18 3.89 -10.45
CA LEU A 336 -4.14 3.25 -11.79
C LEU A 336 -5.19 2.17 -12.01
N GLY A 337 -5.62 1.45 -10.98
CA GLY A 337 -6.72 0.47 -11.10
C GLY A 337 -8.05 1.16 -11.43
N GLU A 338 -8.32 2.29 -10.79
CA GLU A 338 -9.46 3.14 -11.07
C GLU A 338 -9.37 3.73 -12.49
N LYS A 339 -8.20 4.28 -12.86
CA LYS A 339 -7.95 4.83 -14.21
C LYS A 339 -8.20 3.79 -15.31
N LEU A 340 -7.62 2.58 -15.17
CA LEU A 340 -7.82 1.48 -16.11
C LEU A 340 -9.31 1.16 -16.30
N VAL A 341 -10.07 1.00 -15.21
CA VAL A 341 -11.49 0.69 -15.31
C VAL A 341 -12.26 1.86 -15.92
N ARG A 342 -12.11 3.08 -15.39
CA ARG A 342 -12.87 4.25 -15.84
C ARG A 342 -12.70 4.55 -17.31
N GLU A 343 -11.47 4.52 -17.82
CA GLU A 343 -11.18 4.90 -19.21
C GLU A 343 -11.49 3.79 -20.20
N THR A 344 -11.52 2.52 -19.76
CA THR A 344 -11.79 1.39 -20.66
C THR A 344 -13.23 0.87 -20.63
N LEU A 345 -14.04 1.24 -19.62
CA LEU A 345 -15.46 0.88 -19.58
C LEU A 345 -16.21 1.26 -20.88
N PRO A 346 -16.09 2.49 -21.41
CA PRO A 346 -16.75 2.88 -22.67
C PRO A 346 -16.19 2.11 -23.88
N LEU A 347 -14.96 1.60 -23.78
CA LEU A 347 -14.26 0.89 -24.84
C LEU A 347 -14.48 -0.63 -24.81
N ALA A 348 -15.24 -1.14 -23.83
CA ALA A 348 -15.50 -2.58 -23.67
C ALA A 348 -16.18 -3.24 -24.87
N GLY A 349 -16.85 -2.44 -25.71
CA GLY A 349 -17.52 -2.88 -26.92
C GLY A 349 -18.90 -3.52 -26.65
N THR A 350 -19.46 -3.31 -25.46
CA THR A 350 -20.78 -3.79 -25.05
C THR A 350 -21.47 -2.74 -24.19
N PRO A 351 -22.81 -2.60 -24.27
CA PRO A 351 -23.54 -1.63 -23.46
C PRO A 351 -23.50 -1.93 -21.96
N TYR A 352 -23.23 -3.15 -21.57
CA TYR A 352 -23.19 -3.58 -20.18
C TYR A 352 -21.85 -4.19 -19.81
N VAL A 353 -21.37 -3.89 -18.60
CA VAL A 353 -20.17 -4.49 -18.03
C VAL A 353 -20.46 -4.95 -16.60
N GLU A 354 -20.13 -6.20 -16.28
CA GLU A 354 -20.21 -6.72 -14.92
C GLU A 354 -18.85 -7.10 -14.35
N MET A 355 -18.74 -7.07 -13.02
CA MET A 355 -17.57 -7.54 -12.28
C MET A 355 -18.00 -8.26 -11.01
N LEU A 356 -17.37 -9.40 -10.70
CA LEU A 356 -17.56 -10.12 -9.45
C LEU A 356 -16.22 -10.17 -8.72
N ALA A 357 -16.07 -9.38 -7.66
CA ALA A 357 -14.80 -9.20 -6.96
C ALA A 357 -14.92 -9.48 -5.45
N VAL A 358 -13.94 -10.20 -4.90
CA VAL A 358 -13.78 -10.39 -3.45
C VAL A 358 -13.14 -9.17 -2.82
N MET A 359 -12.13 -8.63 -3.48
CA MET A 359 -11.35 -7.49 -2.95
C MET A 359 -12.09 -6.15 -3.03
N ALA A 360 -13.20 -6.06 -3.75
CA ALA A 360 -13.99 -4.84 -3.82
C ALA A 360 -14.48 -4.35 -2.44
N LYS A 361 -14.66 -5.26 -1.48
CA LYS A 361 -14.99 -4.90 -0.09
C LYS A 361 -13.91 -4.05 0.58
N TYR A 362 -12.64 -4.29 0.25
CA TYR A 362 -11.48 -3.63 0.88
C TYR A 362 -10.88 -2.52 -0.01
N ASN A 363 -11.08 -2.61 -1.33
CA ASN A 363 -10.55 -1.65 -2.29
C ASN A 363 -11.60 -1.33 -3.36
N PRO A 364 -12.39 -0.24 -3.19
CA PRO A 364 -13.51 0.10 -4.05
C PRO A 364 -13.08 0.84 -5.33
N PHE A 365 -11.97 0.46 -5.96
CA PHE A 365 -11.46 1.15 -7.15
C PHE A 365 -12.42 1.09 -8.35
N ALA A 366 -13.18 0.00 -8.50
CA ALA A 366 -14.14 -0.14 -9.58
C ALA A 366 -15.39 0.74 -9.36
N GLU A 367 -15.82 0.91 -8.11
CA GLU A 367 -16.91 1.83 -7.74
C GLU A 367 -16.48 3.28 -7.99
N LYS A 368 -15.26 3.64 -7.62
CA LYS A 368 -14.67 4.97 -7.91
C LYS A 368 -14.54 5.23 -9.41
N ALA A 369 -14.38 4.16 -10.21
CA ALA A 369 -14.35 4.23 -11.66
C ALA A 369 -15.74 4.35 -12.31
N GLY A 370 -16.82 4.35 -11.53
CA GLY A 370 -18.21 4.52 -12.00
C GLY A 370 -19.03 3.23 -12.09
N MET A 371 -18.53 2.08 -11.64
CA MET A 371 -19.36 0.88 -11.52
C MET A 371 -20.25 0.97 -10.28
N GLN A 372 -21.48 0.50 -10.39
CA GLN A 372 -22.45 0.46 -9.29
C GLN A 372 -22.33 -0.87 -8.52
N LYS A 373 -22.22 -0.80 -7.21
CA LYS A 373 -22.36 -1.96 -6.34
C LYS A 373 -23.83 -2.33 -6.23
N ILE A 374 -24.19 -3.51 -6.74
CA ILE A 374 -25.59 -3.98 -6.80
C ILE A 374 -25.91 -4.85 -5.59
N THR A 375 -25.06 -5.84 -5.30
CA THR A 375 -25.30 -6.78 -4.20
C THR A 375 -24.02 -7.49 -3.77
N GLU A 376 -24.10 -8.14 -2.61
CA GLU A 376 -23.05 -9.02 -2.13
C GLU A 376 -23.47 -10.47 -2.18
N GLN A 377 -22.63 -11.34 -2.72
CA GLN A 377 -22.82 -12.77 -2.72
C GLN A 377 -22.34 -13.34 -1.39
N PRO A 378 -23.25 -13.80 -0.51
CA PRO A 378 -22.85 -14.47 0.72
C PRO A 378 -22.18 -15.82 0.42
N PRO A 379 -21.49 -16.40 1.39
CA PRO A 379 -21.01 -17.77 1.30
C PRO A 379 -22.15 -18.76 1.00
N PRO A 380 -21.91 -19.79 0.18
CA PRO A 380 -22.89 -20.85 -0.05
C PRO A 380 -23.29 -21.52 1.26
N LYS A 381 -24.59 -21.83 1.43
CA LYS A 381 -25.12 -22.48 2.64
C LYS A 381 -24.40 -23.80 2.96
N GLU A 382 -24.00 -24.55 1.93
CA GLU A 382 -23.23 -25.79 2.04
C GLU A 382 -21.85 -25.55 2.70
N ALA A 383 -21.14 -24.50 2.30
CA ALA A 383 -19.85 -24.16 2.88
C ALA A 383 -19.99 -23.68 4.33
N VAL A 384 -21.04 -22.92 4.65
CA VAL A 384 -21.33 -22.46 6.00
C VAL A 384 -21.58 -23.64 6.93
N LYS A 385 -22.42 -24.61 6.54
CA LYS A 385 -22.72 -25.81 7.35
C LYS A 385 -21.47 -26.66 7.59
N ILE A 386 -20.61 -26.80 6.58
CA ILE A 386 -19.34 -27.51 6.75
C ILE A 386 -18.44 -26.76 7.73
N ALA A 387 -18.35 -25.44 7.60
CA ALA A 387 -17.54 -24.62 8.53
C ALA A 387 -18.05 -24.68 9.98
N GLU A 388 -19.36 -24.75 10.19
CA GLU A 388 -19.95 -24.95 11.52
C GLU A 388 -19.55 -26.30 12.12
N THR A 389 -19.57 -27.37 11.32
CA THR A 389 -19.09 -28.70 11.76
C THR A 389 -17.62 -28.66 12.13
N LEU A 390 -16.78 -28.04 11.29
CA LEU A 390 -15.36 -27.89 11.58
C LEU A 390 -15.11 -27.09 12.85
N ARG A 391 -15.87 -26.01 13.07
CA ARG A 391 -15.76 -25.17 14.29
C ARG A 391 -16.08 -25.99 15.55
N LYS A 392 -17.15 -26.79 15.52
CA LYS A 392 -17.52 -27.69 16.63
C LYS A 392 -16.43 -28.70 16.97
N LEU A 393 -15.65 -29.14 15.97
CA LEU A 393 -14.51 -30.03 16.13
C LEU A 393 -13.19 -29.31 16.47
N GLY A 394 -13.27 -28.02 16.83
CA GLY A 394 -12.13 -27.24 17.30
C GLY A 394 -11.19 -26.76 16.20
N PHE A 395 -11.66 -26.65 14.94
CA PHE A 395 -10.90 -25.99 13.88
C PHE A 395 -11.02 -24.47 14.00
N ASN A 396 -9.92 -23.79 13.89
CA ASN A 396 -9.92 -22.34 13.69
C ASN A 396 -10.30 -22.05 12.22
N ILE A 397 -11.46 -21.39 12.03
CA ILE A 397 -12.01 -21.14 10.69
C ILE A 397 -11.11 -20.24 9.84
N HIS A 398 -10.36 -19.34 10.47
CA HIS A 398 -9.41 -18.46 9.78
C HIS A 398 -8.19 -19.22 9.24
N LEU A 399 -7.86 -20.38 9.82
CA LEU A 399 -6.72 -21.21 9.42
C LEU A 399 -7.07 -22.32 8.44
N LEU A 400 -8.34 -22.47 8.02
CA LEU A 400 -8.75 -23.52 7.08
C LEU A 400 -8.06 -23.45 5.71
N GLY A 401 -7.52 -22.29 5.32
CA GLY A 401 -6.72 -22.12 4.11
C GLY A 401 -5.31 -22.73 4.21
N SER A 402 -4.81 -23.02 5.43
CA SER A 402 -3.51 -23.64 5.66
C SER A 402 -3.61 -25.16 5.63
N GLN A 403 -3.09 -25.77 4.57
CA GLN A 403 -3.11 -27.22 4.44
C GLN A 403 -2.32 -27.92 5.55
N LYS A 404 -1.19 -27.34 6.00
CA LYS A 404 -0.38 -27.85 7.11
C LYS A 404 -1.18 -27.85 8.43
N TYR A 405 -1.84 -26.73 8.74
CA TYR A 405 -2.70 -26.63 9.93
C TYR A 405 -3.82 -27.67 9.89
N VAL A 406 -4.54 -27.71 8.75
CA VAL A 406 -5.69 -28.63 8.59
C VAL A 406 -5.26 -30.08 8.70
N LEU A 407 -4.15 -30.51 8.06
CA LEU A 407 -3.63 -31.89 8.17
C LEU A 407 -3.20 -32.23 9.61
N ASN A 408 -2.48 -31.33 10.26
CA ASN A 408 -2.08 -31.53 11.65
C ASN A 408 -3.30 -31.70 12.56
N LYS A 409 -4.32 -30.85 12.38
CA LYS A 409 -5.57 -30.94 13.17
C LYS A 409 -6.33 -32.22 12.86
N LEU A 410 -6.46 -32.63 11.59
CA LEU A 410 -7.12 -33.89 11.21
C LEU A 410 -6.44 -35.12 11.85
N LYS A 411 -5.11 -35.11 11.98
CA LYS A 411 -4.35 -36.20 12.65
C LYS A 411 -4.59 -36.30 14.16
N THR A 412 -5.09 -35.26 14.81
CA THR A 412 -5.42 -35.27 16.24
C THR A 412 -6.85 -35.69 16.53
N LEU A 413 -7.67 -35.90 15.50
CA LEU A 413 -9.08 -36.31 15.65
C LEU A 413 -9.21 -37.83 15.71
N ASN A 414 -10.21 -38.31 16.43
CA ASN A 414 -10.58 -39.71 16.42
C ASN A 414 -11.38 -40.09 15.16
N SER A 415 -11.62 -41.38 14.94
CA SER A 415 -12.31 -41.90 13.74
C SER A 415 -13.71 -41.35 13.58
N GLU A 416 -14.47 -41.18 14.68
CA GLU A 416 -15.83 -40.62 14.67
C GLU A 416 -15.85 -39.16 14.23
N GLN A 417 -14.91 -38.36 14.73
CA GLN A 417 -14.77 -36.94 14.38
C GLN A 417 -14.38 -36.75 12.90
N VAL A 418 -13.48 -37.59 12.40
CA VAL A 418 -13.11 -37.61 10.98
C VAL A 418 -14.31 -38.00 10.13
N GLN A 419 -15.10 -39.01 10.58
CA GLN A 419 -16.32 -39.44 9.91
C GLN A 419 -17.36 -38.31 9.87
N ALA A 420 -17.55 -37.58 10.95
CA ALA A 420 -18.45 -36.42 10.99
C ALA A 420 -18.08 -35.34 9.96
N ILE A 421 -16.78 -35.12 9.71
CA ILE A 421 -16.31 -34.21 8.64
C ILE A 421 -16.68 -34.76 7.26
N LYS A 422 -16.41 -36.05 7.00
CA LYS A 422 -16.79 -36.70 5.74
C LYS A 422 -18.28 -36.61 5.49
N ASP A 423 -19.11 -36.89 6.50
CA ASP A 423 -20.56 -36.76 6.43
C ASP A 423 -21.04 -35.35 6.13
N ALA A 424 -20.40 -34.36 6.76
CA ALA A 424 -20.69 -32.96 6.47
C ALA A 424 -20.43 -32.60 5.01
N PHE A 425 -19.30 -33.04 4.42
CA PHE A 425 -19.02 -32.84 3.01
C PHE A 425 -19.94 -33.63 2.09
N ALA A 426 -20.25 -34.88 2.43
CA ALA A 426 -21.16 -35.75 1.64
C ALA A 426 -22.58 -35.16 1.58
N LYS A 427 -23.12 -34.69 2.71
CA LYS A 427 -24.46 -34.07 2.80
C LYS A 427 -24.53 -32.70 2.14
N ASN A 428 -23.43 -31.90 2.19
CA ASN A 428 -23.38 -30.54 1.68
C ASN A 428 -22.53 -30.46 0.39
N SER A 429 -23.01 -31.14 -0.66
CA SER A 429 -22.33 -31.18 -1.95
C SER A 429 -22.37 -29.80 -2.65
N HIS A 430 -21.24 -29.35 -3.16
CA HIS A 430 -21.12 -28.15 -3.99
C HIS A 430 -20.27 -28.44 -5.22
N THR A 431 -20.58 -27.82 -6.37
CA THR A 431 -19.88 -28.05 -7.64
C THR A 431 -18.37 -27.89 -7.57
N ARG A 432 -17.88 -26.96 -6.73
CA ARG A 432 -16.43 -26.77 -6.51
C ARG A 432 -15.79 -27.93 -5.76
N PHE A 433 -16.48 -28.56 -4.83
CA PHE A 433 -15.99 -29.78 -4.17
C PHE A 433 -15.93 -30.96 -5.12
N MET A 434 -16.98 -31.11 -5.95
CA MET A 434 -17.05 -32.19 -6.94
C MET A 434 -15.90 -32.16 -7.94
N LYS A 435 -15.45 -30.98 -8.36
CA LYS A 435 -14.32 -30.81 -9.29
C LYS A 435 -12.97 -31.34 -8.77
N HIS A 436 -12.87 -31.61 -7.49
CA HIS A 436 -11.67 -32.19 -6.87
C HIS A 436 -11.64 -33.72 -6.96
N PHE A 437 -12.72 -34.36 -7.46
CA PHE A 437 -12.76 -35.78 -7.74
C PHE A 437 -12.82 -36.01 -9.25
N ASP A 438 -11.86 -36.74 -9.80
CA ASP A 438 -11.77 -37.01 -11.23
C ASP A 438 -12.99 -37.78 -11.73
N LYS A 439 -13.45 -37.43 -12.96
CA LYS A 439 -14.49 -38.13 -13.70
C LYS A 439 -15.85 -38.28 -12.98
N LEU A 440 -16.22 -37.31 -12.12
CA LEU A 440 -17.60 -37.26 -11.64
C LEU A 440 -18.51 -36.75 -12.75
N PRO A 441 -19.53 -37.49 -13.17
CA PRO A 441 -20.56 -36.99 -14.07
C PRO A 441 -21.25 -35.79 -13.43
N PHE A 442 -21.52 -34.76 -14.24
CA PHE A 442 -22.18 -33.56 -13.77
C PHE A 442 -23.54 -33.96 -13.13
N GLY A 443 -23.74 -33.58 -11.84
CA GLY A 443 -25.03 -33.76 -11.15
C GLY A 443 -25.20 -35.01 -10.28
N ARG A 444 -24.28 -35.97 -10.25
CA ARG A 444 -24.43 -37.17 -9.40
C ARG A 444 -23.90 -36.94 -7.98
N LYS A 445 -24.81 -36.48 -7.11
CA LYS A 445 -24.51 -36.25 -5.68
C LYS A 445 -24.14 -37.53 -4.92
N THR A 446 -24.76 -38.66 -5.28
CA THR A 446 -24.48 -39.99 -4.70
C THR A 446 -23.07 -40.45 -4.95
N ALA A 447 -22.58 -40.39 -6.20
CA ALA A 447 -21.19 -40.73 -6.52
C ALA A 447 -20.16 -39.83 -5.85
N TYR A 448 -20.48 -38.53 -5.63
CA TYR A 448 -19.66 -37.62 -4.85
C TYR A 448 -19.59 -38.04 -3.38
N ALA A 449 -20.74 -38.35 -2.76
CA ALA A 449 -20.82 -38.77 -1.37
C ALA A 449 -19.98 -40.03 -1.12
N GLU A 450 -20.09 -41.05 -1.98
CA GLU A 450 -19.29 -42.27 -1.89
C GLU A 450 -17.78 -42.00 -1.98
N LYS A 451 -17.36 -41.13 -2.91
CA LYS A 451 -15.93 -40.75 -3.03
C LYS A 451 -15.43 -39.97 -1.83
N VAL A 452 -16.25 -39.10 -1.23
CA VAL A 452 -15.89 -38.38 0.01
C VAL A 452 -15.72 -39.38 1.15
N GLN A 453 -16.58 -40.38 1.30
CA GLN A 453 -16.48 -41.40 2.35
C GLN A 453 -15.17 -42.21 2.27
N LYS A 454 -14.72 -42.52 1.05
CA LYS A 454 -13.46 -43.23 0.79
C LYS A 454 -12.23 -42.33 0.72
N ALA A 455 -12.40 -40.99 0.91
CA ALA A 455 -11.29 -40.05 0.75
C ALA A 455 -10.24 -40.16 1.87
N SER A 456 -8.96 -40.00 1.50
CA SER A 456 -7.85 -39.91 2.43
C SER A 456 -7.90 -38.55 3.23
N LEU A 457 -7.13 -38.48 4.32
CA LEU A 457 -7.04 -37.24 5.12
C LEU A 457 -6.50 -36.06 4.30
N GLU A 458 -5.55 -36.32 3.37
CA GLU A 458 -5.00 -35.31 2.48
C GLU A 458 -6.09 -34.75 1.54
N LYS A 459 -6.97 -35.64 1.02
CA LYS A 459 -8.08 -35.25 0.16
C LYS A 459 -9.12 -34.44 0.93
N ILE A 460 -9.44 -34.83 2.14
CA ILE A 460 -10.32 -34.07 3.05
C ILE A 460 -9.69 -32.69 3.36
N ALA A 461 -8.39 -32.61 3.62
CA ALA A 461 -7.70 -31.35 3.83
C ALA A 461 -7.79 -30.42 2.60
N GLN A 462 -7.68 -30.96 1.39
CA GLN A 462 -7.91 -30.21 0.14
C GLN A 462 -9.33 -29.66 0.07
N LEU A 463 -10.34 -30.46 0.40
CA LEU A 463 -11.75 -30.03 0.41
C LEU A 463 -12.00 -28.93 1.45
N ILE A 464 -11.41 -29.05 2.64
CA ILE A 464 -11.48 -28.02 3.69
C ILE A 464 -10.85 -26.71 3.20
N LYS A 465 -9.70 -26.77 2.51
CA LYS A 465 -9.08 -25.60 1.88
C LYS A 465 -10.00 -24.98 0.82
N VAL A 466 -10.67 -25.77 0.00
CA VAL A 466 -11.67 -25.25 -0.97
C VAL A 466 -12.85 -24.61 -0.26
N CYS A 467 -13.30 -25.19 0.86
CA CYS A 467 -14.36 -24.63 1.69
C CYS A 467 -13.96 -23.22 2.20
N SER A 468 -12.73 -23.01 2.67
CA SER A 468 -12.28 -21.69 3.14
C SER A 468 -12.40 -20.60 2.06
N PHE A 469 -12.12 -20.92 0.79
CA PHE A 469 -12.32 -19.98 -0.33
C PHE A 469 -13.79 -19.71 -0.65
N LEU A 470 -14.69 -20.64 -0.34
CA LEU A 470 -16.13 -20.45 -0.53
C LEU A 470 -16.76 -19.59 0.57
N LEU A 471 -16.13 -19.51 1.74
CA LEU A 471 -16.60 -18.68 2.84
C LEU A 471 -16.39 -17.17 2.63
N GLN A 472 -15.74 -16.79 1.53
CA GLN A 472 -15.51 -15.38 1.20
C GLN A 472 -16.74 -14.76 0.54
N THR A 473 -17.19 -13.62 1.07
CA THR A 473 -18.20 -12.76 0.41
C THR A 473 -17.61 -12.15 -0.87
N LYS A 474 -18.43 -12.03 -1.91
CA LYS A 474 -18.08 -11.36 -3.16
C LYS A 474 -19.04 -10.24 -3.44
N VAL A 475 -18.51 -9.14 -3.99
CA VAL A 475 -19.28 -7.98 -4.41
C VAL A 475 -19.60 -8.11 -5.90
N TYR A 476 -20.86 -7.95 -6.27
CA TYR A 476 -21.29 -7.87 -7.67
C TYR A 476 -21.44 -6.40 -8.04
N LEU A 477 -20.71 -6.00 -9.07
CA LEU A 477 -20.65 -4.65 -9.62
C LEU A 477 -21.16 -4.66 -11.05
N PHE A 478 -21.84 -3.60 -11.45
CA PHE A 478 -22.44 -3.45 -12.75
C PHE A 478 -22.23 -2.03 -13.28
N TRP A 479 -22.08 -1.92 -14.59
CA TRP A 479 -21.99 -0.65 -15.30
C TRP A 479 -22.80 -0.73 -16.58
N GLU A 480 -23.49 0.35 -16.90
CA GLU A 480 -24.27 0.54 -18.11
C GLU A 480 -23.78 1.77 -18.84
N MET A 481 -23.59 1.63 -20.16
CA MET A 481 -23.24 2.76 -21.02
C MET A 481 -24.42 3.73 -21.06
N LYS A 482 -24.25 4.91 -20.52
CA LYS A 482 -25.21 5.99 -20.69
C LYS A 482 -25.13 6.44 -22.13
N ILE A 483 -26.12 6.07 -22.95
CA ILE A 483 -26.31 6.66 -24.25
C ILE A 483 -26.74 8.09 -23.96
N GLY A 484 -25.88 9.07 -24.24
CA GLY A 484 -26.24 10.49 -24.16
C GLY A 484 -27.44 10.73 -25.07
N LEU A 485 -28.53 11.11 -24.48
CA LEU A 485 -29.55 11.82 -25.22
C LEU A 485 -28.92 13.16 -25.65
N ASN A 486 -28.43 13.21 -26.90
CA ASN A 486 -28.10 14.46 -27.56
C ASN A 486 -29.41 15.23 -27.83
#